data_7069b5a81ee0d8968bcb02104401cda3
#
_entry.id   7069b5a81ee0d8968bcb02104401cda3
#
_cell.length_a   1.000
_cell.length_b   1.000
_cell.length_c   1.000
_cell.angle_alpha   90.00
_cell.angle_beta   90.00
_cell.angle_gamma   90.00
#
_symmetry.space_group_name_H-M   'P 1'
#
loop_
_entity.id
_entity.type
_entity.pdbx_description
1 polymer ?
#
loop_
_entity_poly.entity_id
_entity_poly.type
_entity_poly.pdbx_seq_one_letter_code
_entity_poly.pdbx_strand_id
1 'polypeptide(L)'
;YYNHADEVELFINGKSQGIRKKTVYGAKNEGDAFRKSTEYHVMWRVNFEPGEVKVVARKNGKVLREQVIKTAGAPHHLVLKKTYQGCQAFGSSDPTTFVEVNVVDKDGNLCPNADNQIFFSVSAEQGASEQNIPNAPKILGTDNGCQTSLERFTDSHRKAFFGKCVVVIKGKGTLKAQA
;
A
#
# COMPACT_ATOMS: atom_id res chain seq x y z
N TYR A 1 -11.74 9.45 -2.62
CA TYR A 1 -13.05 9.10 -2.03
C TYR A 1 -13.17 9.65 -0.62
N TYR A 2 -14.30 10.25 -0.30
CA TYR A 2 -14.57 10.79 1.03
C TYR A 2 -16.04 10.58 1.38
N ASN A 3 -16.29 10.05 2.57
CA ASN A 3 -17.63 9.63 2.95
C ASN A 3 -18.28 10.57 3.98
N HIS A 4 -17.48 11.09 4.90
CA HIS A 4 -17.97 11.89 6.03
C HIS A 4 -17.59 13.37 5.94
N ALA A 5 -16.76 13.77 4.98
CA ALA A 5 -16.38 15.16 4.80
C ALA A 5 -17.36 15.90 3.90
N ASP A 6 -17.50 17.21 4.10
CA ASP A 6 -18.31 18.10 3.27
C ASP A 6 -17.47 18.70 2.14
N GLU A 7 -16.18 18.85 2.40
CA GLU A 7 -15.23 19.47 1.48
C GLU A 7 -13.84 18.86 1.61
N VAL A 8 -13.11 18.92 0.51
CA VAL A 8 -11.73 18.45 0.40
C VAL A 8 -10.91 19.53 -0.31
N GLU A 9 -9.72 19.79 0.19
CA GLU A 9 -8.78 20.73 -0.39
C GLU A 9 -7.47 20.02 -0.75
N LEU A 10 -6.96 20.30 -1.95
CA LEU A 10 -5.70 19.77 -2.44
C LEU A 10 -4.61 20.85 -2.33
N PHE A 11 -3.46 20.45 -1.83
CA PHE A 11 -2.25 21.27 -1.82
C PHE A 11 -1.13 20.59 -2.58
N ILE A 12 -0.37 21.35 -3.36
CA ILE A 12 0.88 20.94 -3.99
C ILE A 12 1.97 21.87 -3.47
N ASN A 13 2.97 21.32 -2.82
CA ASN A 13 4.06 22.09 -2.21
C ASN A 13 3.56 23.27 -1.36
N GLY A 14 2.52 23.03 -0.56
CA GLY A 14 1.88 24.03 0.31
C GLY A 14 0.92 24.98 -0.38
N LYS A 15 0.86 24.99 -1.73
CA LYS A 15 -0.03 25.86 -2.50
C LYS A 15 -1.38 25.18 -2.73
N SER A 16 -2.48 25.81 -2.29
CA SER A 16 -3.83 25.31 -2.50
C SER A 16 -4.19 25.26 -4.01
N GLN A 17 -4.78 24.16 -4.40
CA GLN A 17 -5.35 23.93 -5.72
C GLN A 17 -6.88 24.11 -5.72
N GLY A 18 -7.39 24.68 -4.65
CA GLY A 18 -8.81 24.94 -4.44
C GLY A 18 -9.55 23.86 -3.69
N ILE A 19 -10.70 24.24 -3.18
CA ILE A 19 -11.60 23.40 -2.40
C ILE A 19 -12.64 22.77 -3.35
N ARG A 20 -12.91 21.48 -3.16
CA ARG A 20 -14.00 20.78 -3.82
C ARG A 20 -15.00 20.31 -2.77
N LYS A 21 -16.29 20.55 -3.04
CA LYS A 21 -17.39 20.16 -2.14
C LYS A 21 -18.14 18.99 -2.72
N LYS A 22 -18.70 18.15 -1.84
CA LYS A 22 -19.61 17.08 -2.23
C LYS A 22 -20.83 17.67 -2.89
N THR A 23 -21.18 17.20 -4.08
CA THR A 23 -22.41 17.57 -4.76
C THR A 23 -23.55 16.78 -4.14
N VAL A 24 -24.59 17.46 -3.68
CA VAL A 24 -25.81 16.81 -3.17
C VAL A 24 -26.58 16.24 -4.35
N TYR A 25 -27.02 15.00 -4.22
CA TYR A 25 -27.85 14.32 -5.24
C TYR A 25 -29.09 15.16 -5.55
N GLY A 26 -29.37 15.42 -6.82
CA GLY A 26 -30.51 16.22 -7.27
C GLY A 26 -30.27 17.72 -7.40
N ALA A 27 -29.10 18.25 -7.05
CA ALA A 27 -28.75 19.63 -7.38
C ALA A 27 -28.55 19.74 -8.91
N LYS A 28 -29.44 20.46 -9.58
CA LYS A 28 -29.33 20.78 -11.02
C LYS A 28 -28.15 21.73 -11.22
N ASN A 29 -26.97 21.20 -11.40
CA ASN A 29 -25.83 21.97 -11.89
C ASN A 29 -25.73 21.76 -13.40
N GLU A 30 -26.37 22.64 -14.14
CA GLU A 30 -26.26 22.70 -15.58
C GLU A 30 -24.80 23.09 -15.95
N GLY A 31 -24.19 22.34 -16.83
CA GLY A 31 -23.10 22.80 -17.66
C GLY A 31 -21.75 22.12 -17.56
N ASP A 32 -21.51 21.14 -16.66
CA ASP A 32 -20.16 20.54 -16.62
C ASP A 32 -20.23 19.01 -16.39
N ALA A 33 -19.88 18.24 -17.42
CA ALA A 33 -19.78 16.78 -17.34
C ALA A 33 -18.80 16.31 -16.23
N PHE A 34 -17.83 17.16 -15.89
CA PHE A 34 -16.87 16.95 -14.82
C PHE A 34 -17.52 17.06 -13.41
N ARG A 35 -18.59 17.83 -13.26
CA ARG A 35 -19.32 17.96 -11.99
C ARG A 35 -20.21 16.76 -11.67
N LYS A 36 -20.69 16.05 -12.67
CA LYS A 36 -21.51 14.84 -12.48
C LYS A 36 -20.74 13.67 -11.86
N SER A 37 -19.40 13.69 -11.95
CA SER A 37 -18.53 12.65 -11.37
C SER A 37 -18.14 12.88 -9.91
N THR A 38 -18.59 13.97 -9.28
CA THR A 38 -18.14 14.35 -7.91
C THR A 38 -19.01 13.81 -6.78
N GLU A 39 -19.97 12.96 -7.07
CA GLU A 39 -20.88 12.41 -6.05
C GLU A 39 -20.15 11.50 -5.06
N TYR A 40 -19.21 10.69 -5.55
CA TYR A 40 -18.46 9.73 -4.73
C TYR A 40 -16.99 10.08 -4.57
N HIS A 41 -16.45 10.91 -5.47
CA HIS A 41 -15.05 11.31 -5.48
C HIS A 41 -14.90 12.74 -5.99
N VAL A 42 -13.77 13.35 -5.69
CA VAL A 42 -13.36 14.63 -6.24
C VAL A 42 -12.06 14.48 -7.00
N MET A 43 -11.87 15.28 -8.05
CA MET A 43 -10.70 15.22 -8.91
C MET A 43 -10.17 16.63 -9.14
N TRP A 44 -8.85 16.75 -9.20
CA TRP A 44 -8.14 17.93 -9.68
C TRP A 44 -7.30 17.52 -10.89
N ARG A 45 -7.22 18.40 -11.86
CA ARG A 45 -6.22 18.32 -12.93
C ARG A 45 -5.13 19.32 -12.59
N VAL A 46 -3.94 18.82 -12.34
CA VAL A 46 -2.79 19.62 -11.94
C VAL A 46 -1.56 19.13 -12.69
N ASN A 47 -0.59 20.02 -12.92
CA ASN A 47 0.70 19.61 -13.43
C ASN A 47 1.46 18.85 -12.33
N PHE A 48 2.28 17.89 -12.74
CA PHE A 48 3.18 17.22 -11.82
C PHE A 48 4.30 18.20 -11.40
N GLU A 49 4.44 18.35 -10.09
CA GLU A 49 5.55 19.07 -9.47
C GLU A 49 6.16 18.14 -8.42
N PRO A 50 7.50 17.87 -8.45
CA PRO A 50 8.16 17.13 -7.39
C PRO A 50 7.97 17.79 -6.04
N GLY A 51 7.79 17.00 -4.98
CA GLY A 51 7.60 17.51 -3.62
C GLY A 51 6.45 16.84 -2.90
N GLU A 52 5.60 17.65 -2.28
CA GLU A 52 4.52 17.19 -1.42
C GLU A 52 3.14 17.43 -2.05
N VAL A 53 2.31 16.40 -2.07
CA VAL A 53 0.88 16.49 -2.34
C VAL A 53 0.14 16.22 -1.03
N LYS A 54 -0.63 17.18 -0.54
CA LYS A 54 -1.42 17.06 0.68
C LYS A 54 -2.90 17.25 0.38
N VAL A 55 -3.73 16.38 0.93
CA VAL A 55 -5.19 16.46 0.87
C VAL A 55 -5.73 16.66 2.27
N VAL A 56 -6.60 17.64 2.45
CA VAL A 56 -7.25 17.95 3.72
C VAL A 56 -8.76 17.82 3.55
N ALA A 57 -9.35 16.90 4.30
CA ALA A 57 -10.80 16.71 4.35
C ALA A 57 -11.40 17.41 5.57
N ARG A 58 -12.48 18.18 5.37
CA ARG A 58 -13.14 18.95 6.45
C ARG A 58 -14.63 18.63 6.50
N LYS A 59 -15.18 18.80 7.70
CA LYS A 59 -16.63 18.82 7.95
C LYS A 59 -16.97 20.00 8.85
N ASN A 60 -17.94 20.82 8.41
CA ASN A 60 -18.33 22.03 9.13
C ASN A 60 -17.10 22.92 9.48
N GLY A 61 -16.15 23.05 8.56
CA GLY A 61 -14.91 23.81 8.74
C GLY A 61 -13.83 23.13 9.60
N LYS A 62 -14.12 22.00 10.27
CA LYS A 62 -13.14 21.26 11.08
C LYS A 62 -12.42 20.20 10.26
N VAL A 63 -11.10 20.09 10.42
CA VAL A 63 -10.30 19.06 9.79
C VAL A 63 -10.68 17.69 10.36
N LEU A 64 -11.08 16.78 9.50
CA LEU A 64 -11.35 15.38 9.83
C LEU A 64 -10.13 14.50 9.59
N ARG A 65 -9.45 14.73 8.48
CA ARG A 65 -8.30 13.91 8.05
C ARG A 65 -7.40 14.67 7.11
N GLU A 66 -6.13 14.38 7.23
CA GLU A 66 -5.11 14.80 6.28
C GLU A 66 -4.41 13.56 5.71
N GLN A 67 -4.03 13.64 4.45
CA GLN A 67 -3.22 12.64 3.75
C GLN A 67 -2.10 13.36 3.02
N VAL A 68 -0.88 12.89 3.21
CA VAL A 68 0.31 13.43 2.56
C VAL A 68 0.98 12.33 1.75
N ILE A 69 1.37 12.66 0.52
CA ILE A 69 2.21 11.84 -0.35
C ILE A 69 3.39 12.71 -0.78
N LYS A 70 4.60 12.16 -0.72
CA LYS A 70 5.81 12.85 -1.18
C LYS A 70 6.40 12.14 -2.39
N THR A 71 6.98 12.92 -3.27
CA THR A 71 7.77 12.36 -4.38
C THR A 71 8.95 11.60 -3.80
N ALA A 72 9.07 10.32 -4.15
CA ALA A 72 10.15 9.48 -3.70
C ALA A 72 11.46 9.78 -4.43
N GLY A 73 12.57 9.61 -3.73
CA GLY A 73 13.90 9.56 -4.29
C GLY A 73 14.23 8.18 -4.88
N ALA A 74 15.54 7.86 -4.99
CA ALA A 74 16.00 6.55 -5.43
C ALA A 74 15.65 5.47 -4.39
N PRO A 75 15.39 4.21 -4.82
CA PRO A 75 15.24 3.07 -3.93
C PRO A 75 16.42 2.94 -2.97
N HIS A 76 16.13 2.70 -1.69
CA HIS A 76 17.16 2.64 -0.65
C HIS A 76 17.03 1.39 0.23
N HIS A 77 15.83 1.05 0.71
CA HIS A 77 15.63 -0.11 1.57
C HIS A 77 14.22 -0.70 1.43
N LEU A 78 14.04 -1.88 2.03
CA LEU A 78 12.76 -2.58 2.07
C LEU A 78 12.08 -2.35 3.43
N VAL A 79 10.77 -2.05 3.39
CA VAL A 79 9.93 -1.98 4.58
C VAL A 79 8.92 -3.12 4.52
N LEU A 80 8.94 -3.97 5.55
CA LEU A 80 8.05 -5.12 5.70
C LEU A 80 6.91 -4.75 6.65
N LYS A 81 5.67 -4.93 6.20
CA LYS A 81 4.47 -4.63 6.98
C LYS A 81 3.55 -5.84 7.02
N LYS A 82 3.29 -6.37 8.21
CA LYS A 82 2.25 -7.39 8.39
C LYS A 82 0.89 -6.74 8.09
N THR A 83 0.18 -7.26 7.11
CA THR A 83 -1.14 -6.76 6.70
C THR A 83 -2.26 -7.62 7.25
N TYR A 84 -2.01 -8.90 7.41
CA TYR A 84 -2.97 -9.85 7.93
C TYR A 84 -2.27 -10.99 8.68
N GLN A 85 -2.82 -11.42 9.80
CA GLN A 85 -2.37 -12.57 10.57
C GLN A 85 -3.59 -13.32 11.11
N GLY A 86 -3.61 -14.63 10.98
CA GLY A 86 -4.55 -15.44 11.73
C GLY A 86 -5.67 -16.10 10.95
N CYS A 87 -5.51 -16.34 9.64
CA CYS A 87 -6.39 -17.30 8.98
C CYS A 87 -5.98 -18.73 9.39
N GLN A 88 -6.75 -19.34 10.24
CA GLN A 88 -6.75 -20.80 10.38
C GLN A 88 -7.50 -21.36 9.17
N ALA A 89 -6.85 -21.38 8.01
CA ALA A 89 -7.44 -21.99 6.84
C ALA A 89 -7.54 -23.49 7.06
N PHE A 90 -8.75 -24.03 6.96
CA PHE A 90 -9.01 -25.46 6.84
C PHE A 90 -8.46 -26.35 7.97
N GLY A 91 -8.67 -25.96 9.22
CA GLY A 91 -8.29 -26.82 10.38
C GLY A 91 -6.81 -26.83 10.72
N SER A 92 -6.00 -25.96 10.12
CA SER A 92 -4.59 -25.79 10.49
C SER A 92 -4.47 -24.93 11.74
N SER A 93 -3.73 -25.41 12.74
CA SER A 93 -3.39 -24.64 13.94
C SER A 93 -2.35 -23.54 13.68
N ASP A 94 -1.69 -23.58 12.53
CA ASP A 94 -0.60 -22.66 12.22
C ASP A 94 -1.10 -21.36 11.60
N PRO A 95 -0.70 -20.19 12.13
CA PRO A 95 -1.11 -18.92 11.57
C PRO A 95 -0.49 -18.71 10.19
N THR A 96 -1.31 -18.27 9.25
CA THR A 96 -0.84 -17.72 7.98
C THR A 96 -0.71 -16.21 8.11
N THR A 97 0.42 -15.66 7.69
CA THR A 97 0.73 -14.24 7.77
C THR A 97 1.02 -13.69 6.38
N PHE A 98 0.34 -12.60 6.03
CA PHE A 98 0.60 -11.83 4.83
C PHE A 98 1.51 -10.66 5.18
N VAL A 99 2.61 -10.52 4.47
CA VAL A 99 3.56 -9.43 4.66
C VAL A 99 3.69 -8.65 3.36
N GLU A 100 3.23 -7.40 3.37
CA GLU A 100 3.49 -6.45 2.31
C GLU A 100 4.93 -5.97 2.41
N VAL A 101 5.62 -5.94 1.29
CA VAL A 101 7.00 -5.46 1.17
C VAL A 101 6.99 -4.25 0.26
N ASN A 102 7.51 -3.14 0.76
CA ASN A 102 7.59 -1.87 0.07
C ASN A 102 9.04 -1.51 -0.18
N VAL A 103 9.37 -1.15 -1.42
CA VAL A 103 10.64 -0.52 -1.78
C VAL A 103 10.51 0.96 -1.51
N VAL A 104 11.32 1.49 -0.61
CA VAL A 104 11.25 2.88 -0.19
C VAL A 104 12.58 3.61 -0.39
N ASP A 105 12.52 4.93 -0.47
CA ASP A 105 13.68 5.79 -0.50
C ASP A 105 14.30 5.93 0.92
N LYS A 106 15.35 6.75 1.03
CA LYS A 106 16.02 7.01 2.32
C LYS A 106 15.12 7.64 3.37
N ASP A 107 14.08 8.35 2.95
CA ASP A 107 13.13 9.06 3.82
C ASP A 107 11.86 8.23 4.12
N GLY A 108 11.81 6.99 3.61
CA GLY A 108 10.69 6.06 3.81
C GLY A 108 9.52 6.26 2.84
N ASN A 109 9.67 7.09 1.80
CA ASN A 109 8.63 7.25 0.79
C ASN A 109 8.63 6.07 -0.17
N LEU A 110 7.46 5.54 -0.49
CA LEU A 110 7.31 4.45 -1.47
C LEU A 110 7.85 4.88 -2.83
N CYS A 111 8.70 4.07 -3.44
CA CYS A 111 9.24 4.27 -4.79
C CYS A 111 8.31 3.62 -5.82
N PRO A 112 7.37 4.34 -6.46
CA PRO A 112 6.35 3.74 -7.31
C PRO A 112 6.89 3.20 -8.64
N ASN A 113 8.12 3.55 -9.00
CA ASN A 113 8.79 3.07 -10.21
C ASN A 113 9.78 1.92 -9.92
N ALA A 114 9.89 1.49 -8.65
CA ALA A 114 10.79 0.41 -8.30
C ALA A 114 10.24 -0.94 -8.77
N ASP A 115 11.11 -1.71 -9.44
CA ASP A 115 10.84 -3.04 -9.97
C ASP A 115 11.91 -4.06 -9.56
N ASN A 116 12.59 -3.80 -8.43
CA ASN A 116 13.64 -4.64 -7.90
C ASN A 116 13.18 -6.09 -7.72
N GLN A 117 14.07 -7.05 -8.01
CA GLN A 117 13.86 -8.44 -7.64
C GLN A 117 14.10 -8.59 -6.13
N ILE A 118 13.12 -9.12 -5.41
CA ILE A 118 13.17 -9.28 -3.95
C ILE A 118 13.22 -10.77 -3.64
N PHE A 119 14.21 -11.19 -2.86
CA PHE A 119 14.42 -12.56 -2.41
C PHE A 119 13.96 -12.68 -0.94
N PHE A 120 13.28 -13.77 -0.64
CA PHE A 120 12.74 -14.05 0.68
C PHE A 120 13.37 -15.30 1.28
N SER A 121 13.63 -15.25 2.58
CA SER A 121 13.95 -16.42 3.37
C SER A 121 13.20 -16.36 4.69
N VAL A 122 12.84 -17.52 5.22
CA VAL A 122 12.19 -17.62 6.54
C VAL A 122 12.96 -18.66 7.37
N SER A 123 13.22 -18.30 8.62
CA SER A 123 13.89 -19.19 9.59
C SER A 123 13.02 -19.34 10.84
N ALA A 124 13.15 -20.47 11.53
CA ALA A 124 12.53 -20.67 12.85
C ALA A 124 13.07 -19.63 13.85
N GLU A 125 12.30 -19.33 14.89
CA GLU A 125 12.78 -18.51 16.00
C GLU A 125 13.94 -19.21 16.70
N GLN A 126 14.94 -18.43 17.14
CA GLN A 126 16.12 -18.96 17.85
C GLN A 126 15.70 -19.74 19.10
N GLY A 127 16.18 -20.97 19.22
CA GLY A 127 15.90 -21.86 20.35
C GLY A 127 15.06 -23.10 19.99
N ALA A 128 14.51 -23.19 18.79
CA ALA A 128 13.89 -24.40 18.28
C ALA A 128 14.99 -25.29 17.67
N SER A 129 15.19 -26.49 18.21
CA SER A 129 16.14 -27.47 17.64
C SER A 129 15.70 -27.85 16.23
N GLU A 130 16.57 -27.73 15.25
CA GLU A 130 16.31 -27.94 13.82
C GLU A 130 15.80 -29.36 13.46
N GLN A 131 15.90 -30.32 14.35
CA GLN A 131 15.70 -31.74 14.02
C GLN A 131 14.27 -32.26 14.16
N ASN A 132 13.32 -31.51 14.74
CA ASN A 132 11.94 -31.99 14.92
C ASN A 132 10.91 -30.86 15.10
N ILE A 133 10.83 -29.92 14.13
CA ILE A 133 9.75 -28.92 14.16
C ILE A 133 8.67 -29.36 13.17
N PRO A 134 7.56 -29.98 13.65
CA PRO A 134 6.45 -30.38 12.76
C PRO A 134 5.85 -29.20 11.98
N ASN A 135 6.11 -27.96 12.44
CA ASN A 135 5.54 -26.73 11.92
C ASN A 135 6.63 -25.67 11.62
N ALA A 136 7.76 -26.08 11.03
CA ALA A 136 8.77 -25.15 10.58
C ALA A 136 8.15 -24.05 9.69
N PRO A 137 8.52 -22.78 9.89
CA PRO A 137 7.99 -21.69 9.09
C PRO A 137 8.39 -21.87 7.63
N LYS A 138 7.45 -21.61 6.72
CA LYS A 138 7.69 -21.72 5.29
C LYS A 138 6.98 -20.62 4.51
N ILE A 139 7.57 -20.25 3.39
CA ILE A 139 6.95 -19.40 2.40
C ILE A 139 5.89 -20.24 1.68
N LEU A 140 4.65 -19.76 1.66
CA LEU A 140 3.56 -20.38 0.92
C LEU A 140 3.46 -19.85 -0.49
N GLY A 141 3.82 -18.57 -0.66
CA GLY A 141 3.78 -17.93 -1.95
C GLY A 141 4.17 -16.47 -1.93
N THR A 142 4.35 -15.92 -3.10
CA THR A 142 4.67 -14.51 -3.34
C THR A 142 3.82 -13.95 -4.46
N ASP A 143 3.44 -12.69 -4.39
CA ASP A 143 2.68 -11.99 -5.43
C ASP A 143 3.04 -10.50 -5.46
N ASN A 144 2.75 -9.83 -6.59
CA ASN A 144 2.94 -8.38 -6.73
C ASN A 144 1.74 -7.67 -7.39
N GLY A 145 0.69 -8.43 -7.75
CA GLY A 145 -0.48 -7.90 -8.44
C GLY A 145 -0.27 -7.58 -9.93
N CYS A 146 0.89 -7.88 -10.50
CA CYS A 146 1.14 -7.72 -11.93
C CYS A 146 0.51 -8.87 -12.71
N GLN A 147 -0.53 -8.59 -13.47
CA GLN A 147 -1.29 -9.60 -14.23
C GLN A 147 -0.48 -10.23 -15.38
N THR A 148 0.61 -9.60 -15.81
CA THR A 148 1.48 -10.09 -16.88
C THR A 148 2.76 -10.74 -16.37
N SER A 149 2.94 -10.87 -15.04
CA SER A 149 4.09 -11.55 -14.47
C SER A 149 4.04 -13.05 -14.76
N LEU A 150 5.15 -13.61 -15.20
CA LEU A 150 5.33 -15.05 -15.43
C LEU A 150 6.05 -15.75 -14.26
N GLU A 151 6.38 -15.03 -13.20
CA GLU A 151 6.98 -15.60 -12.00
C GLU A 151 5.99 -16.52 -11.29
N ARG A 152 6.45 -17.68 -10.83
CA ARG A 152 5.58 -18.62 -10.12
C ARG A 152 5.22 -18.09 -8.74
N PHE A 153 3.98 -18.23 -8.34
CA PHE A 153 3.53 -17.82 -6.99
C PHE A 153 4.24 -18.57 -5.85
N THR A 154 4.77 -19.77 -6.14
CA THR A 154 5.47 -20.60 -5.16
C THR A 154 6.94 -20.28 -5.01
N ASP A 155 7.49 -19.37 -5.82
CA ASP A 155 8.90 -18.98 -5.73
C ASP A 155 9.17 -18.17 -4.45
N SER A 156 10.39 -18.30 -3.94
CA SER A 156 10.85 -17.52 -2.78
C SER A 156 11.41 -16.15 -3.19
N HIS A 157 11.04 -15.66 -4.36
CA HIS A 157 11.39 -14.34 -4.86
C HIS A 157 10.22 -13.75 -5.63
N ARG A 158 10.19 -12.44 -5.73
CA ARG A 158 9.17 -11.70 -6.49
C ARG A 158 9.71 -10.34 -6.91
N LYS A 159 9.51 -9.98 -8.17
CA LYS A 159 9.78 -8.63 -8.64
C LYS A 159 8.79 -7.66 -8.03
N ALA A 160 9.25 -6.52 -7.56
CA ALA A 160 8.34 -5.46 -7.11
C ALA A 160 7.53 -4.92 -8.31
N PHE A 161 6.28 -4.59 -8.07
CA PHE A 161 5.41 -3.93 -9.03
C PHE A 161 4.86 -2.66 -8.39
N PHE A 162 5.16 -1.51 -9.00
CA PHE A 162 4.94 -0.21 -8.38
C PHE A 162 5.53 -0.09 -6.97
N GLY A 163 6.75 -0.63 -6.80
CA GLY A 163 7.46 -0.61 -5.53
C GLY A 163 6.94 -1.58 -4.47
N LYS A 164 6.07 -2.52 -4.82
CA LYS A 164 5.41 -3.41 -3.86
C LYS A 164 5.43 -4.87 -4.29
N CYS A 165 5.46 -5.75 -3.30
CA CYS A 165 5.07 -7.14 -3.44
C CYS A 165 4.53 -7.67 -2.10
N VAL A 166 4.03 -8.90 -2.12
CA VAL A 166 3.52 -9.60 -0.93
C VAL A 166 4.20 -10.96 -0.84
N VAL A 167 4.53 -11.35 0.37
CA VAL A 167 4.94 -12.72 0.69
C VAL A 167 3.98 -13.29 1.75
N VAL A 168 3.59 -14.53 1.55
CA VAL A 168 2.71 -15.29 2.44
C VAL A 168 3.53 -16.35 3.14
N ILE A 169 3.53 -16.32 4.46
CA ILE A 169 4.26 -17.29 5.29
C ILE A 169 3.31 -18.07 6.18
N LYS A 170 3.61 -19.35 6.40
CA LYS A 170 2.95 -20.22 7.37
C LYS A 170 3.91 -20.47 8.54
N GLY A 171 3.35 -20.54 9.76
CA GLY A 171 4.10 -20.83 10.98
C GLY A 171 4.75 -19.58 11.59
N LYS A 172 5.44 -19.79 12.72
CA LYS A 172 6.15 -18.74 13.47
C LYS A 172 7.61 -18.73 13.10
N GLY A 173 8.13 -17.56 12.72
CA GLY A 173 9.54 -17.44 12.36
C GLY A 173 9.93 -16.02 11.96
N THR A 174 11.20 -15.85 11.66
CA THR A 174 11.78 -14.57 11.21
C THR A 174 11.83 -14.57 9.68
N LEU A 175 11.13 -13.63 9.07
CA LEU A 175 11.19 -13.34 7.63
C LEU A 175 12.32 -12.35 7.34
N LYS A 176 13.15 -12.67 6.37
CA LYS A 176 14.15 -11.75 5.79
C LYS A 176 13.81 -11.51 4.33
N ALA A 177 13.99 -10.27 3.88
CA ALA A 177 13.86 -9.87 2.48
C ALA A 177 15.10 -9.07 2.05
N GLN A 178 15.56 -9.30 0.83
CA GLN A 178 16.73 -8.65 0.24
C GLN A 178 16.44 -8.33 -1.22
N ALA A 179 16.87 -7.15 -1.69
CA ALA A 179 16.76 -6.70 -3.09
C ALA A 179 18.14 -6.55 -3.71
#